data_843e439c3c50b25b22b8ab11f1090668
#
_entry.id   843e439c3c50b25b22b8ab11f1090668
#
_cell.length_a   1.000
_cell.length_b   1.000
_cell.length_c   1.000
_cell.angle_alpha   90.00
_cell.angle_beta   90.00
_cell.angle_gamma   90.00
#
_symmetry.space_group_name_H-M   'P 1'
#
loop_
_entity.id
_entity.type
_entity.pdbx_description
1 polymer ?
#
loop_
_entity_poly.entity_id
_entity_poly.type
_entity_poly.pdbx_seq_one_letter_code
_entity_poly.pdbx_strand_id
1 'polypeptide(L)'
;MNLQHDKDKQSNKCQIILATRRFLLAAGTIVFTFCISTPSFSQSTNNESAKLEQKYNEIIFNLTASDKSEKDSLEASKNMLTLAEQGYNPAMRFVGTYYYNKKVFDQYEHWYVKAAENGDTLAQFELGKNYYEGTGLSKDYAKAVFWYTKAAELGHAKAQNNLGICYVNGQGVEQDYTKAAQWYTKAAEQGYSNAQYNLAICYANGQGVEQDYTKAAKWYEKAAEQGLADAQYNLGVCYYNGRGVEQDYTKAAKWYEKAAEQGYTDAQGGLALCYENGLGVEKDYAKAVFWYEKAAKQGNAYAQYILGLCYAYGQGVKQDYAKAAQWYTKAAEQGYAYAQNNLGVCYANGHGVEQDYAKAVFWYEKAAEPGLAGAQNNLGYCYYHGQGVEQDYTKAAQWYTKAAEQGYADGQCNLGICYANGQGVKQDYTKAAQWYTKAAEQGYTNAQYNLGLCYASGQGVKQDYAKAVFWLEKAAGQGNADAQDMLHILKSMK
;
A
#
# COMPACT_ATOMS: atom_id res chain seq x y z
N MET A 1 -35.59 53.61 -7.21
CA MET A 1 -34.78 52.47 -6.73
C MET A 1 -34.65 51.34 -7.76
N ASN A 2 -35.53 51.24 -8.76
CA ASN A 2 -35.47 50.11 -9.75
C ASN A 2 -34.49 50.30 -10.92
N LEU A 3 -34.04 51.52 -11.22
CA LEU A 3 -33.10 51.78 -12.34
C LEU A 3 -31.63 51.55 -11.98
N GLN A 4 -31.28 51.56 -10.71
CA GLN A 4 -29.91 51.26 -10.23
C GLN A 4 -29.64 49.75 -10.20
N HIS A 5 -30.65 48.98 -9.83
CA HIS A 5 -30.55 47.51 -9.76
C HIS A 5 -30.40 46.82 -11.13
N ASP A 6 -30.99 47.41 -12.18
CA ASP A 6 -30.84 46.92 -13.56
C ASP A 6 -29.50 47.31 -14.19
N LYS A 7 -28.92 48.45 -13.81
CA LYS A 7 -27.58 48.85 -14.26
C LYS A 7 -26.47 47.99 -13.62
N ASP A 8 -26.65 47.61 -12.35
CA ASP A 8 -25.70 46.73 -11.66
C ASP A 8 -25.77 45.29 -12.19
N LYS A 9 -26.96 44.80 -12.55
CA LYS A 9 -27.14 43.52 -13.25
C LYS A 9 -26.50 43.51 -14.66
N GLN A 10 -26.61 44.61 -15.41
CA GLN A 10 -25.98 44.78 -16.72
C GLN A 10 -24.44 44.92 -16.62
N SER A 11 -23.94 45.63 -15.62
CA SER A 11 -22.51 45.83 -15.37
C SER A 11 -21.87 44.51 -14.96
N ASN A 12 -22.50 43.72 -14.09
CA ASN A 12 -22.03 42.35 -13.73
C ASN A 12 -22.08 41.41 -14.93
N LYS A 13 -23.11 41.48 -15.77
CA LYS A 13 -23.15 40.72 -17.04
C LYS A 13 -21.99 41.03 -17.97
N CYS A 14 -21.56 42.33 -18.06
CA CYS A 14 -20.43 42.74 -18.90
C CYS A 14 -19.07 42.29 -18.38
N GLN A 15 -18.83 42.31 -17.08
CA GLN A 15 -17.57 41.80 -16.49
C GLN A 15 -17.43 40.28 -16.64
N ILE A 16 -18.53 39.54 -16.61
CA ILE A 16 -18.58 38.08 -16.84
C ILE A 16 -18.01 37.72 -18.22
N ILE A 17 -18.25 38.52 -19.22
CA ILE A 17 -17.99 38.28 -20.63
C ILE A 17 -16.51 38.52 -21.02
N LEU A 18 -15.85 39.48 -20.43
CA LEU A 18 -14.43 39.82 -20.68
C LEU A 18 -13.46 38.77 -20.09
N ALA A 19 -13.85 38.09 -19.01
CA ALA A 19 -13.04 37.10 -18.38
C ALA A 19 -13.06 35.74 -19.11
N THR A 20 -14.10 35.43 -19.89
CA THR A 20 -14.27 34.18 -20.63
C THR A 20 -13.19 34.00 -21.72
N ARG A 21 -12.79 35.08 -22.39
CA ARG A 21 -11.76 35.05 -23.45
C ARG A 21 -10.37 34.68 -22.93
N ARG A 22 -9.98 35.19 -21.75
CA ARG A 22 -8.68 34.88 -21.13
C ARG A 22 -8.61 33.41 -20.66
N PHE A 23 -9.75 32.84 -20.31
CA PHE A 23 -9.82 31.43 -19.85
C PHE A 23 -9.76 30.45 -21.03
N LEU A 24 -10.46 30.72 -22.13
CA LEU A 24 -10.46 29.81 -23.31
C LEU A 24 -9.11 29.80 -24.03
N LEU A 25 -8.34 30.89 -24.01
CA LEU A 25 -6.97 30.94 -24.54
C LEU A 25 -5.98 30.12 -23.67
N ALA A 26 -6.24 29.98 -22.38
CA ALA A 26 -5.45 29.13 -21.46
C ALA A 26 -5.88 27.67 -21.48
N ALA A 27 -7.15 27.39 -21.83
CA ALA A 27 -7.73 26.03 -21.89
C ALA A 27 -7.65 25.38 -23.29
N GLY A 28 -7.07 26.06 -24.26
CA GLY A 28 -7.04 25.67 -25.69
C GLY A 28 -6.36 24.35 -26.04
N THR A 29 -5.87 23.60 -25.06
CA THR A 29 -5.21 22.31 -25.27
C THR A 29 -6.07 21.09 -24.86
N ILE A 30 -7.27 21.28 -24.30
CA ILE A 30 -8.07 20.17 -23.74
C ILE A 30 -9.35 19.85 -24.54
N VAL A 31 -9.76 20.66 -25.51
CA VAL A 31 -11.09 20.54 -26.15
C VAL A 31 -11.13 19.58 -27.36
N PHE A 32 -10.04 18.99 -27.81
CA PHE A 32 -10.00 18.27 -29.11
C PHE A 32 -10.22 16.74 -29.08
N THR A 33 -10.66 16.13 -27.99
CA THR A 33 -10.75 14.65 -27.94
C THR A 33 -12.11 14.10 -27.48
N PHE A 34 -13.23 14.74 -27.75
CA PHE A 34 -14.56 14.14 -27.50
C PHE A 34 -15.55 14.48 -28.62
N CYS A 35 -15.39 13.81 -29.75
CA CYS A 35 -16.49 13.59 -30.70
C CYS A 35 -16.54 12.13 -31.10
N ILE A 36 -17.77 11.63 -31.16
CA ILE A 36 -18.26 10.38 -31.76
C ILE A 36 -18.62 9.26 -30.74
N SER A 37 -19.87 9.30 -30.32
CA SER A 37 -20.81 8.17 -30.37
C SER A 37 -22.22 8.67 -30.02
N THR A 38 -23.07 8.79 -31.03
CA THR A 38 -24.49 9.10 -30.88
C THR A 38 -25.31 7.82 -30.95
N PRO A 39 -26.26 7.57 -30.06
CA PRO A 39 -27.32 6.60 -30.28
C PRO A 39 -28.44 7.28 -31.08
N SER A 40 -29.01 6.52 -32.06
CA SER A 40 -30.08 6.88 -32.96
C SER A 40 -31.39 7.28 -32.25
N PHE A 41 -31.84 8.52 -32.46
CA PHE A 41 -33.17 9.02 -32.14
C PHE A 41 -33.93 9.44 -33.39
N SER A 42 -35.27 9.45 -33.34
CA SER A 42 -36.19 9.58 -34.45
C SER A 42 -36.02 10.84 -35.34
N GLN A 43 -36.32 10.75 -36.61
CA GLN A 43 -36.01 11.72 -37.68
C GLN A 43 -36.55 13.16 -37.52
N SER A 44 -37.55 13.44 -36.70
CA SER A 44 -38.09 14.81 -36.53
C SER A 44 -37.35 15.62 -35.45
N THR A 45 -36.83 14.98 -34.41
CA THR A 45 -35.99 15.61 -33.35
C THR A 45 -34.55 15.87 -33.82
N ASN A 46 -34.08 15.17 -34.87
CA ASN A 46 -32.73 15.33 -35.42
C ASN A 46 -32.49 16.71 -36.05
N ASN A 47 -33.48 17.38 -36.63
CA ASN A 47 -33.24 18.65 -37.32
C ASN A 47 -33.10 19.85 -36.36
N GLU A 48 -33.80 19.82 -35.24
CA GLU A 48 -33.71 20.89 -34.22
C GLU A 48 -32.46 20.73 -33.36
N SER A 49 -32.15 19.51 -32.96
CA SER A 49 -30.90 19.19 -32.23
C SER A 49 -29.65 19.49 -33.07
N ALA A 50 -29.65 19.16 -34.36
CA ALA A 50 -28.53 19.50 -35.25
C ALA A 50 -28.34 21.02 -35.43
N LYS A 51 -29.43 21.79 -35.49
CA LYS A 51 -29.35 23.26 -35.53
C LYS A 51 -28.80 23.86 -34.26
N LEU A 52 -29.15 23.32 -33.09
CA LEU A 52 -28.62 23.77 -31.81
C LEU A 52 -27.13 23.43 -31.67
N GLU A 53 -26.72 22.25 -32.12
CA GLU A 53 -25.32 21.83 -32.16
C GLU A 53 -24.48 22.70 -33.10
N GLN A 54 -24.99 23.00 -34.29
CA GLN A 54 -24.32 23.91 -35.25
C GLN A 54 -24.13 25.30 -34.63
N LYS A 55 -25.18 25.84 -34.01
CA LYS A 55 -25.13 27.13 -33.29
C LYS A 55 -24.13 27.12 -32.15
N TYR A 56 -24.11 26.07 -31.37
CA TYR A 56 -23.16 25.88 -30.26
C TYR A 56 -21.72 25.89 -30.78
N ASN A 57 -21.44 25.11 -31.83
CA ASN A 57 -20.11 25.02 -32.43
C ASN A 57 -19.65 26.36 -33.01
N GLU A 58 -20.53 27.13 -33.64
CA GLU A 58 -20.25 28.47 -34.14
C GLU A 58 -19.93 29.42 -32.97
N ILE A 59 -20.66 29.38 -31.87
CA ILE A 59 -20.39 30.16 -30.68
C ILE A 59 -19.05 29.80 -30.07
N ILE A 60 -18.73 28.49 -29.93
CA ILE A 60 -17.43 28.03 -29.42
C ILE A 60 -16.30 28.55 -30.33
N PHE A 61 -16.44 28.44 -31.65
CA PHE A 61 -15.47 29.01 -32.61
C PHE A 61 -15.25 30.50 -32.39
N ASN A 62 -16.33 31.28 -32.25
CA ASN A 62 -16.25 32.72 -32.02
C ASN A 62 -15.64 33.08 -30.66
N LEU A 63 -15.78 32.23 -29.62
CA LEU A 63 -15.17 32.42 -28.32
C LEU A 63 -13.67 32.08 -28.29
N THR A 64 -13.23 31.13 -29.16
CA THR A 64 -11.85 30.61 -29.15
C THR A 64 -10.94 31.24 -30.20
N ALA A 65 -11.49 31.84 -31.28
CA ALA A 65 -10.73 32.44 -32.34
C ALA A 65 -9.94 33.68 -31.83
N SER A 66 -8.64 33.72 -32.14
CA SER A 66 -7.71 34.75 -31.66
C SER A 66 -7.88 36.09 -32.33
N ASP A 67 -8.52 36.15 -33.49
CA ASP A 67 -8.70 37.33 -34.32
C ASP A 67 -10.03 38.08 -34.09
N LYS A 68 -10.86 37.57 -33.16
CA LYS A 68 -12.17 38.18 -32.86
C LYS A 68 -12.10 39.39 -31.96
N SER A 69 -12.94 40.34 -32.23
CA SER A 69 -13.07 41.56 -31.38
C SER A 69 -13.69 41.22 -30.01
N GLU A 70 -13.48 42.11 -29.04
CA GLU A 70 -14.10 42.02 -27.71
C GLU A 70 -15.64 42.03 -27.81
N LYS A 71 -16.19 42.78 -28.80
CA LYS A 71 -17.62 42.83 -29.10
C LYS A 71 -18.17 41.49 -29.57
N ASP A 72 -17.43 40.80 -30.46
CA ASP A 72 -17.83 39.49 -30.98
C ASP A 72 -17.82 38.41 -29.87
N SER A 73 -16.82 38.45 -28.98
CA SER A 73 -16.72 37.56 -27.81
C SER A 73 -17.86 37.82 -26.81
N LEU A 74 -18.28 39.05 -26.65
CA LEU A 74 -19.41 39.47 -25.81
C LEU A 74 -20.72 38.91 -26.37
N GLU A 75 -20.95 39.05 -27.69
CA GLU A 75 -22.13 38.54 -28.35
C GLU A 75 -22.19 37.00 -28.33
N ALA A 76 -21.08 36.33 -28.59
CA ALA A 76 -20.97 34.88 -28.50
C ALA A 76 -21.31 34.36 -27.10
N SER A 77 -20.88 35.07 -26.06
CA SER A 77 -21.19 34.69 -24.67
C SER A 77 -22.67 34.86 -24.32
N LYS A 78 -23.32 35.90 -24.83
CA LYS A 78 -24.78 36.09 -24.71
C LYS A 78 -25.55 34.99 -25.42
N ASN A 79 -25.11 34.66 -26.63
CA ASN A 79 -25.71 33.59 -27.40
C ASN A 79 -25.55 32.21 -26.72
N MET A 80 -24.41 31.96 -26.05
CA MET A 80 -24.20 30.75 -25.25
C MET A 80 -25.19 30.64 -24.08
N LEU A 81 -25.39 31.76 -23.35
CA LEU A 81 -26.37 31.84 -22.27
C LEU A 81 -27.79 31.59 -22.79
N THR A 82 -28.14 32.20 -23.94
CA THR A 82 -29.44 31.98 -24.58
C THR A 82 -29.67 30.51 -24.94
N LEU A 83 -28.66 29.82 -25.47
CA LEU A 83 -28.75 28.40 -25.76
C LEU A 83 -28.93 27.57 -24.48
N ALA A 84 -28.25 27.94 -23.40
CA ALA A 84 -28.40 27.27 -22.09
C ALA A 84 -29.81 27.51 -21.52
N GLU A 85 -30.36 28.71 -21.65
CA GLU A 85 -31.74 29.04 -21.26
C GLU A 85 -32.80 28.27 -22.07
N GLN A 86 -32.49 27.96 -23.34
CA GLN A 86 -33.32 27.15 -24.24
C GLN A 86 -33.21 25.61 -23.92
N GLY A 87 -32.43 25.24 -22.94
CA GLY A 87 -32.32 23.86 -22.49
C GLY A 87 -31.27 22.99 -23.25
N TYR A 88 -30.36 23.63 -24.01
CA TYR A 88 -29.30 22.86 -24.68
C TYR A 88 -28.22 22.44 -23.69
N ASN A 89 -28.13 21.14 -23.41
CA ASN A 89 -27.28 20.57 -22.35
C ASN A 89 -25.80 20.97 -22.44
N PRO A 90 -25.13 20.93 -23.62
CA PRO A 90 -23.74 21.36 -23.72
C PRO A 90 -23.53 22.84 -23.35
N ALA A 91 -24.48 23.71 -23.69
CA ALA A 91 -24.44 25.12 -23.33
C ALA A 91 -24.66 25.32 -21.82
N MET A 92 -25.58 24.60 -21.21
CA MET A 92 -25.80 24.61 -19.75
C MET A 92 -24.53 24.17 -18.99
N ARG A 93 -23.88 23.07 -19.41
CA ARG A 93 -22.60 22.63 -18.83
C ARG A 93 -21.49 23.67 -19.02
N PHE A 94 -21.42 24.29 -20.20
CA PHE A 94 -20.45 25.36 -20.46
C PHE A 94 -20.63 26.55 -19.50
N VAL A 95 -21.86 27.04 -19.38
CA VAL A 95 -22.20 28.15 -18.45
C VAL A 95 -21.95 27.75 -16.99
N GLY A 96 -22.33 26.56 -16.60
CA GLY A 96 -22.06 26.03 -15.26
C GLY A 96 -20.56 25.94 -14.96
N THR A 97 -19.77 25.37 -15.89
CA THR A 97 -18.30 25.31 -15.76
C THR A 97 -17.66 26.69 -15.64
N TYR A 98 -18.18 27.69 -16.37
CA TYR A 98 -17.75 29.08 -16.23
C TYR A 98 -17.93 29.55 -14.78
N TYR A 99 -19.12 29.34 -14.20
CA TYR A 99 -19.41 29.75 -12.82
C TYR A 99 -18.57 28.96 -11.79
N TYR A 100 -18.32 27.70 -12.02
CA TYR A 100 -17.42 26.90 -11.18
C TYR A 100 -16.01 27.52 -11.10
N ASN A 101 -15.46 27.90 -12.26
CA ASN A 101 -14.13 28.53 -12.35
C ASN A 101 -14.10 29.93 -11.70
N LYS A 102 -15.25 30.61 -11.64
CA LYS A 102 -15.42 31.89 -10.92
C LYS A 102 -15.73 31.70 -9.44
N LYS A 103 -15.79 30.42 -8.96
CA LYS A 103 -16.15 30.06 -7.58
C LYS A 103 -17.56 30.56 -7.17
N VAL A 104 -18.48 30.72 -8.13
CA VAL A 104 -19.90 31.06 -7.93
C VAL A 104 -20.68 29.74 -7.96
N PHE A 105 -20.57 28.97 -6.87
CA PHE A 105 -21.01 27.58 -6.84
C PHE A 105 -22.52 27.42 -6.91
N ASP A 106 -23.32 28.35 -6.39
CA ASP A 106 -24.79 28.32 -6.53
C ASP A 106 -25.23 28.35 -8.00
N GLN A 107 -24.55 29.15 -8.83
CA GLN A 107 -24.83 29.23 -10.27
C GLN A 107 -24.30 28.01 -11.02
N TYR A 108 -23.15 27.47 -10.59
CA TYR A 108 -22.66 26.17 -11.08
C TYR A 108 -23.68 25.07 -10.82
N GLU A 109 -24.11 24.91 -9.57
CA GLU A 109 -25.12 23.89 -9.18
C GLU A 109 -26.40 24.07 -9.99
N HIS A 110 -26.93 25.29 -10.09
CA HIS A 110 -28.13 25.58 -10.83
C HIS A 110 -28.09 25.09 -12.28
N TRP A 111 -27.02 25.42 -13.01
CA TRP A 111 -26.91 25.04 -14.42
C TRP A 111 -26.63 23.56 -14.61
N TYR A 112 -25.80 22.96 -13.74
CA TYR A 112 -25.55 21.51 -13.82
C TYR A 112 -26.74 20.68 -13.43
N VAL A 113 -27.53 21.09 -12.43
CA VAL A 113 -28.79 20.43 -12.06
C VAL A 113 -29.78 20.48 -13.22
N LYS A 114 -29.98 21.65 -13.86
CA LYS A 114 -30.82 21.76 -15.04
C LYS A 114 -30.39 20.83 -16.16
N ALA A 115 -29.12 20.76 -16.48
CA ALA A 115 -28.60 19.86 -17.50
C ALA A 115 -28.82 18.40 -17.11
N ALA A 116 -28.56 18.03 -15.85
CA ALA A 116 -28.71 16.67 -15.33
C ALA A 116 -30.17 16.21 -15.29
N GLU A 117 -31.09 17.09 -14.88
CA GLU A 117 -32.54 16.85 -14.93
C GLU A 117 -33.05 16.68 -16.36
N ASN A 118 -32.43 17.36 -17.31
CA ASN A 118 -32.67 17.24 -18.73
C ASN A 118 -32.01 15.99 -19.38
N GLY A 119 -31.49 15.08 -18.53
CA GLY A 119 -30.92 13.79 -18.97
C GLY A 119 -29.47 13.85 -19.44
N ASP A 120 -28.74 14.94 -19.20
CA ASP A 120 -27.31 15.03 -19.54
C ASP A 120 -26.48 14.15 -18.59
N THR A 121 -26.02 13.02 -19.10
CA THR A 121 -25.27 12.01 -18.35
C THR A 121 -23.94 12.53 -17.78
N LEU A 122 -23.28 13.46 -18.51
CA LEU A 122 -22.05 14.07 -18.04
C LEU A 122 -22.31 15.01 -16.87
N ALA A 123 -23.37 15.84 -16.93
CA ALA A 123 -23.76 16.69 -15.84
C ALA A 123 -24.16 15.88 -14.58
N GLN A 124 -24.89 14.78 -14.77
CA GLN A 124 -25.23 13.85 -13.68
C GLN A 124 -23.99 13.28 -13.02
N PHE A 125 -23.02 12.82 -13.81
CA PHE A 125 -21.75 12.27 -13.29
C PHE A 125 -20.95 13.35 -12.52
N GLU A 126 -20.77 14.54 -13.09
CA GLU A 126 -20.01 15.62 -12.46
C GLU A 126 -20.67 16.13 -11.16
N LEU A 127 -22.00 16.24 -11.12
CA LEU A 127 -22.72 16.55 -9.88
C LEU A 127 -22.49 15.47 -8.83
N GLY A 128 -22.63 14.20 -9.21
CA GLY A 128 -22.34 13.07 -8.33
C GLY A 128 -20.95 13.15 -7.75
N LYS A 129 -19.96 13.43 -8.58
CA LYS A 129 -18.56 13.58 -8.18
C LYS A 129 -18.37 14.76 -7.21
N ASN A 130 -18.91 15.92 -7.53
CA ASN A 130 -18.70 17.11 -6.72
C ASN A 130 -19.39 17.01 -5.35
N TYR A 131 -20.56 16.39 -5.28
CA TYR A 131 -21.20 16.08 -3.99
C TYR A 131 -20.42 15.00 -3.20
N TYR A 132 -19.82 14.02 -3.87
CA TYR A 132 -19.01 12.98 -3.23
C TYR A 132 -17.72 13.56 -2.62
N GLU A 133 -17.01 14.38 -3.39
CA GLU A 133 -15.73 14.99 -3.00
C GLU A 133 -15.89 16.21 -2.10
N GLY A 134 -17.01 16.91 -2.19
CA GLY A 134 -17.21 18.21 -1.57
C GLY A 134 -16.49 19.34 -2.32
N THR A 135 -16.31 19.20 -3.64
CA THR A 135 -15.54 20.13 -4.46
C THR A 135 -16.47 21.15 -5.11
N GLY A 136 -16.48 22.36 -4.58
CA GLY A 136 -17.39 23.43 -5.03
C GLY A 136 -18.82 23.31 -4.51
N LEU A 137 -19.22 22.14 -4.05
CA LEU A 137 -20.51 21.88 -3.39
C LEU A 137 -20.26 21.30 -2.00
N SER A 138 -21.19 21.49 -1.08
CA SER A 138 -21.11 20.85 0.22
C SER A 138 -21.19 19.32 0.04
N LYS A 139 -20.28 18.60 0.71
CA LYS A 139 -20.22 17.14 0.63
C LYS A 139 -21.56 16.51 1.06
N ASP A 140 -22.14 15.70 0.16
CA ASP A 140 -23.42 15.02 0.38
C ASP A 140 -23.42 13.69 -0.38
N TYR A 141 -23.15 12.61 0.33
CA TYR A 141 -23.09 11.28 -0.27
C TYR A 141 -24.46 10.79 -0.79
N ALA A 142 -25.56 11.21 -0.19
CA ALA A 142 -26.90 10.81 -0.65
C ALA A 142 -27.22 11.46 -2.01
N LYS A 143 -26.92 12.75 -2.16
CA LYS A 143 -27.03 13.44 -3.45
C LYS A 143 -26.02 12.87 -4.48
N ALA A 144 -24.80 12.52 -4.05
CA ALA A 144 -23.81 11.89 -4.93
C ALA A 144 -24.35 10.57 -5.50
N VAL A 145 -24.88 9.69 -4.65
CA VAL A 145 -25.48 8.41 -5.07
C VAL A 145 -26.66 8.63 -5.99
N PHE A 146 -27.54 9.59 -5.67
CA PHE A 146 -28.67 9.92 -6.53
C PHE A 146 -28.23 10.25 -7.97
N TRP A 147 -27.25 11.14 -8.13
CA TRP A 147 -26.78 11.55 -9.44
C TRP A 147 -25.93 10.46 -10.13
N TYR A 148 -25.09 9.74 -9.38
CA TYR A 148 -24.36 8.58 -9.93
C TYR A 148 -25.32 7.51 -10.42
N THR A 149 -26.43 7.24 -9.70
CA THR A 149 -27.44 6.25 -10.13
C THR A 149 -28.05 6.65 -11.47
N LYS A 150 -28.47 7.92 -11.61
CA LYS A 150 -29.01 8.45 -12.87
C LYS A 150 -28.03 8.25 -14.04
N ALA A 151 -26.78 8.65 -13.86
CA ALA A 151 -25.76 8.48 -14.91
C ALA A 151 -25.44 7.01 -15.17
N ALA A 152 -25.40 6.16 -14.14
CA ALA A 152 -25.10 4.74 -14.24
C ALA A 152 -26.19 3.95 -14.97
N GLU A 153 -27.44 4.28 -14.74
CA GLU A 153 -28.59 3.72 -15.46
C GLU A 153 -28.57 4.05 -16.95
N LEU A 154 -28.04 5.21 -17.31
CA LEU A 154 -27.81 5.61 -18.71
C LEU A 154 -26.51 5.06 -19.31
N GLY A 155 -25.83 4.15 -18.60
CA GLY A 155 -24.66 3.44 -19.10
C GLY A 155 -23.31 4.13 -18.86
N HIS A 156 -23.23 5.22 -18.10
CA HIS A 156 -21.96 5.91 -17.86
C HIS A 156 -21.00 5.09 -17.00
N ALA A 157 -19.96 4.50 -17.60
CA ALA A 157 -19.07 3.54 -16.94
C ALA A 157 -18.39 4.08 -15.68
N LYS A 158 -17.93 5.34 -15.69
CA LYS A 158 -17.32 5.95 -14.49
C LYS A 158 -18.34 6.13 -13.36
N ALA A 159 -19.59 6.47 -13.67
CA ALA A 159 -20.66 6.57 -12.68
C ALA A 159 -21.02 5.21 -12.11
N GLN A 160 -21.08 4.17 -12.93
CA GLN A 160 -21.29 2.79 -12.50
C GLN A 160 -20.20 2.35 -11.52
N ASN A 161 -18.93 2.62 -11.85
CA ASN A 161 -17.81 2.32 -10.95
C ASN A 161 -17.93 3.09 -9.62
N ASN A 162 -18.20 4.40 -9.67
CA ASN A 162 -18.29 5.21 -8.46
C ASN A 162 -19.50 4.85 -7.59
N LEU A 163 -20.60 4.46 -8.22
CA LEU A 163 -21.77 3.93 -7.49
C LEU A 163 -21.41 2.60 -6.81
N GLY A 164 -20.65 1.73 -7.46
CA GLY A 164 -20.08 0.52 -6.85
C GLY A 164 -19.22 0.84 -5.62
N ILE A 165 -18.38 1.87 -5.70
CA ILE A 165 -17.58 2.33 -4.54
C ILE A 165 -18.47 2.82 -3.41
N CYS A 166 -19.56 3.56 -3.70
CA CYS A 166 -20.52 3.99 -2.70
C CYS A 166 -21.14 2.79 -1.97
N TYR A 167 -21.53 1.75 -2.70
CA TYR A 167 -22.06 0.52 -2.10
C TYR A 167 -21.03 -0.26 -1.27
N VAL A 168 -19.76 -0.32 -1.70
CA VAL A 168 -18.69 -0.97 -0.90
C VAL A 168 -18.50 -0.26 0.44
N ASN A 169 -18.53 1.08 0.44
CA ASN A 169 -18.23 1.87 1.63
C ASN A 169 -19.43 2.24 2.48
N GLY A 170 -20.65 1.96 2.02
CA GLY A 170 -21.87 2.41 2.71
C GLY A 170 -22.03 3.94 2.71
N GLN A 171 -21.54 4.63 1.66
CA GLN A 171 -21.55 6.08 1.57
C GLN A 171 -22.78 6.56 0.79
N GLY A 172 -23.74 7.19 1.49
CA GLY A 172 -25.01 7.66 0.93
C GLY A 172 -26.01 6.56 0.61
N VAL A 173 -25.64 5.31 0.81
CA VAL A 173 -26.47 4.10 0.72
C VAL A 173 -26.02 3.10 1.77
N GLU A 174 -26.86 2.11 2.10
CA GLU A 174 -26.46 0.96 2.90
C GLU A 174 -25.38 0.14 2.17
N GLN A 175 -24.39 -0.37 2.91
CA GLN A 175 -23.34 -1.19 2.35
C GLN A 175 -23.91 -2.47 1.71
N ASP A 176 -23.56 -2.71 0.44
CA ASP A 176 -24.05 -3.86 -0.32
C ASP A 176 -23.02 -4.28 -1.38
N TYR A 177 -22.22 -5.28 -1.03
CA TYR A 177 -21.18 -5.80 -1.94
C TYR A 177 -21.77 -6.46 -3.21
N THR A 178 -22.99 -6.99 -3.13
CA THR A 178 -23.65 -7.62 -4.29
C THR A 178 -24.02 -6.57 -5.33
N LYS A 179 -24.62 -5.46 -4.89
CA LYS A 179 -24.89 -4.33 -5.79
C LYS A 179 -23.61 -3.69 -6.32
N ALA A 180 -22.58 -3.58 -5.47
CA ALA A 180 -21.28 -3.07 -5.91
C ALA A 180 -20.70 -3.91 -7.05
N ALA A 181 -20.66 -5.24 -6.88
CA ALA A 181 -20.17 -6.16 -7.91
C ALA A 181 -21.00 -6.10 -9.21
N GLN A 182 -22.31 -5.94 -9.13
CA GLN A 182 -23.18 -5.77 -10.30
C GLN A 182 -22.84 -4.48 -11.07
N TRP A 183 -22.62 -3.37 -10.38
CA TRP A 183 -22.25 -2.11 -11.01
C TRP A 183 -20.83 -2.13 -11.59
N TYR A 184 -19.88 -2.74 -10.87
CA TYR A 184 -18.52 -2.96 -11.39
C TYR A 184 -18.54 -3.83 -12.65
N THR A 185 -19.38 -4.89 -12.68
CA THR A 185 -19.52 -5.76 -13.87
C THR A 185 -19.94 -4.94 -15.09
N LYS A 186 -21.01 -4.13 -14.94
CA LYS A 186 -21.49 -3.29 -16.05
C LYS A 186 -20.42 -2.33 -16.58
N ALA A 187 -19.64 -1.70 -15.69
CA ALA A 187 -18.57 -0.80 -16.10
C ALA A 187 -17.35 -1.54 -16.67
N ALA A 188 -17.01 -2.71 -16.11
CA ALA A 188 -15.90 -3.55 -16.55
C ALA A 188 -16.13 -4.14 -17.95
N GLU A 189 -17.35 -4.54 -18.26
CA GLU A 189 -17.76 -5.03 -19.58
C GLU A 189 -17.67 -3.93 -20.65
N GLN A 190 -17.82 -2.66 -20.28
CA GLN A 190 -17.56 -1.51 -21.15
C GLN A 190 -16.07 -1.20 -21.33
N GLY A 191 -15.16 -1.95 -20.68
CA GLY A 191 -13.72 -1.76 -20.79
C GLY A 191 -13.14 -0.77 -19.78
N TYR A 192 -13.91 -0.27 -18.80
CA TYR A 192 -13.35 0.68 -17.81
C TYR A 192 -12.38 -0.02 -16.85
N SER A 193 -11.08 0.31 -16.95
CA SER A 193 -10.00 -0.40 -16.27
C SER A 193 -10.12 -0.40 -14.73
N ASN A 194 -10.55 0.71 -14.13
CA ASN A 194 -10.74 0.76 -12.67
C ASN A 194 -11.88 -0.17 -12.21
N ALA A 195 -12.95 -0.29 -13.00
CA ALA A 195 -14.03 -1.22 -12.69
C ALA A 195 -13.61 -2.68 -12.89
N GLN A 196 -12.79 -2.97 -13.90
CA GLN A 196 -12.20 -4.30 -14.10
C GLN A 196 -11.33 -4.69 -12.90
N TYR A 197 -10.52 -3.77 -12.40
CA TYR A 197 -9.73 -3.97 -11.21
C TYR A 197 -10.60 -4.19 -9.95
N ASN A 198 -11.61 -3.35 -9.73
CA ASN A 198 -12.51 -3.48 -8.58
C ASN A 198 -13.30 -4.79 -8.63
N LEU A 199 -13.76 -5.21 -9.81
CA LEU A 199 -14.44 -6.49 -10.01
C LEU A 199 -13.50 -7.68 -9.74
N ALA A 200 -12.22 -7.56 -10.15
CA ALA A 200 -11.21 -8.56 -9.83
C ALA A 200 -11.01 -8.72 -8.31
N ILE A 201 -10.99 -7.61 -7.57
CA ILE A 201 -10.95 -7.63 -6.09
C ILE A 201 -12.18 -8.34 -5.52
N CYS A 202 -13.38 -8.04 -6.05
CA CYS A 202 -14.60 -8.72 -5.61
C CYS A 202 -14.48 -10.24 -5.77
N TYR A 203 -14.02 -10.74 -6.92
CA TYR A 203 -13.79 -12.17 -7.13
C TYR A 203 -12.66 -12.74 -6.27
N ALA A 204 -11.57 -12.01 -6.06
CA ALA A 204 -10.44 -12.46 -5.24
C ALA A 204 -10.84 -12.65 -3.77
N ASN A 205 -11.73 -11.79 -3.26
CA ASN A 205 -12.13 -11.77 -1.85
C ASN A 205 -13.48 -12.46 -1.58
N GLY A 206 -14.25 -12.81 -2.61
CA GLY A 206 -15.62 -13.30 -2.44
C GLY A 206 -16.60 -12.22 -1.95
N GLN A 207 -16.36 -10.94 -2.33
CA GLN A 207 -17.18 -9.82 -1.89
C GLN A 207 -18.29 -9.54 -2.91
N GLY A 208 -19.54 -9.87 -2.54
CA GLY A 208 -20.72 -9.71 -3.39
C GLY A 208 -20.83 -10.70 -4.56
N VAL A 209 -19.85 -11.55 -4.72
CA VAL A 209 -19.77 -12.68 -5.66
C VAL A 209 -19.08 -13.85 -4.96
N GLU A 210 -19.28 -15.07 -5.46
CA GLU A 210 -18.50 -16.23 -5.02
C GLU A 210 -17.02 -16.03 -5.32
N GLN A 211 -16.15 -16.40 -4.38
CA GLN A 211 -14.70 -16.28 -4.57
C GLN A 211 -14.22 -17.12 -5.76
N ASP A 212 -13.53 -16.49 -6.69
CA ASP A 212 -13.01 -17.13 -7.90
C ASP A 212 -11.72 -16.45 -8.36
N TYR A 213 -10.59 -17.02 -7.97
CA TYR A 213 -9.28 -16.48 -8.35
C TYR A 213 -9.01 -16.51 -9.86
N THR A 214 -9.64 -17.45 -10.60
CA THR A 214 -9.48 -17.52 -12.07
C THR A 214 -10.18 -16.33 -12.74
N LYS A 215 -11.38 -15.99 -12.29
CA LYS A 215 -12.06 -14.78 -12.76
C LYS A 215 -11.34 -13.52 -12.33
N ALA A 216 -10.84 -13.49 -11.08
CA ALA A 216 -10.05 -12.35 -10.59
C ALA A 216 -8.83 -12.09 -11.48
N ALA A 217 -8.02 -13.13 -11.76
CA ALA A 217 -6.84 -13.02 -12.61
C ALA A 217 -7.18 -12.52 -14.03
N LYS A 218 -8.26 -13.01 -14.64
CA LYS A 218 -8.72 -12.55 -15.97
C LYS A 218 -9.12 -11.06 -15.96
N TRP A 219 -9.76 -10.58 -14.91
CA TRP A 219 -10.13 -9.17 -14.83
C TRP A 219 -8.93 -8.28 -14.48
N TYR A 220 -8.00 -8.75 -13.63
CA TYR A 220 -6.72 -8.07 -13.43
C TYR A 220 -5.94 -7.95 -14.74
N GLU A 221 -5.89 -9.02 -15.57
CA GLU A 221 -5.20 -9.02 -16.86
C GLU A 221 -5.75 -7.93 -17.78
N LYS A 222 -7.07 -7.86 -17.95
CA LYS A 222 -7.70 -6.82 -18.78
C LYS A 222 -7.36 -5.40 -18.31
N ALA A 223 -7.38 -5.15 -17.00
CA ALA A 223 -7.03 -3.84 -16.44
C ALA A 223 -5.51 -3.55 -16.55
N ALA A 224 -4.67 -4.58 -16.36
CA ALA A 224 -3.21 -4.49 -16.45
C ALA A 224 -2.73 -4.21 -17.88
N GLU A 225 -3.38 -4.80 -18.88
CA GLU A 225 -3.12 -4.54 -20.31
C GLU A 225 -3.43 -3.09 -20.70
N GLN A 226 -4.38 -2.45 -20.03
CA GLN A 226 -4.68 -1.03 -20.18
C GLN A 226 -3.71 -0.11 -19.41
N GLY A 227 -2.72 -0.67 -18.72
CA GLY A 227 -1.67 0.09 -18.04
C GLY A 227 -1.97 0.43 -16.58
N LEU A 228 -3.05 -0.06 -15.97
CA LEU A 228 -3.34 0.22 -14.56
C LEU A 228 -2.32 -0.47 -13.65
N ALA A 229 -1.49 0.32 -12.95
CA ALA A 229 -0.37 -0.19 -12.13
C ALA A 229 -0.82 -1.12 -11.00
N ASP A 230 -1.93 -0.78 -10.32
CA ASP A 230 -2.54 -1.64 -9.30
C ASP A 230 -2.89 -3.04 -9.85
N ALA A 231 -3.47 -3.08 -11.05
CA ALA A 231 -3.83 -4.34 -11.70
C ALA A 231 -2.60 -5.11 -12.17
N GLN A 232 -1.59 -4.44 -12.69
CA GLN A 232 -0.31 -5.06 -13.07
C GLN A 232 0.37 -5.70 -11.86
N TYR A 233 0.43 -5.00 -10.74
CA TYR A 233 0.96 -5.56 -9.51
C TYR A 233 0.17 -6.79 -9.05
N ASN A 234 -1.16 -6.70 -8.96
CA ASN A 234 -1.98 -7.81 -8.49
C ASN A 234 -1.94 -9.02 -9.44
N LEU A 235 -1.85 -8.79 -10.76
CA LEU A 235 -1.63 -9.86 -11.72
C LEU A 235 -0.25 -10.50 -11.53
N GLY A 236 0.79 -9.71 -11.25
CA GLY A 236 2.11 -10.20 -10.83
C GLY A 236 2.02 -11.09 -9.61
N VAL A 237 1.26 -10.69 -8.58
CA VAL A 237 1.00 -11.49 -7.37
C VAL A 237 0.26 -12.80 -7.71
N CYS A 238 -0.70 -12.77 -8.64
CA CYS A 238 -1.39 -13.98 -9.10
C CYS A 238 -0.41 -14.99 -9.71
N TYR A 239 0.45 -14.56 -10.62
CA TYR A 239 1.47 -15.41 -11.23
C TYR A 239 2.54 -15.86 -10.23
N TYR A 240 2.95 -14.99 -9.31
CA TYR A 240 3.94 -15.33 -8.27
C TYR A 240 3.45 -16.46 -7.36
N ASN A 241 2.17 -16.43 -6.96
CA ASN A 241 1.59 -17.40 -6.03
C ASN A 241 0.84 -18.56 -6.71
N GLY A 242 0.64 -18.53 -8.03
CA GLY A 242 -0.20 -19.52 -8.72
C GLY A 242 -1.69 -19.39 -8.37
N ARG A 243 -2.18 -18.16 -8.07
CA ARG A 243 -3.58 -17.95 -7.69
C ARG A 243 -4.43 -17.59 -8.91
N GLY A 244 -5.30 -18.50 -9.31
CA GLY A 244 -6.19 -18.34 -10.47
C GLY A 244 -5.50 -18.49 -11.84
N VAL A 245 -4.19 -18.65 -11.82
CA VAL A 245 -3.31 -18.94 -12.97
C VAL A 245 -2.24 -19.93 -12.53
N GLU A 246 -1.60 -20.62 -13.47
CA GLU A 246 -0.41 -21.43 -13.18
C GLU A 246 0.73 -20.52 -12.68
N GLN A 247 1.48 -20.98 -11.67
CA GLN A 247 2.60 -20.22 -11.14
C GLN A 247 3.66 -19.99 -12.22
N ASP A 248 4.03 -18.73 -12.42
CA ASP A 248 5.01 -18.32 -13.42
C ASP A 248 5.77 -17.07 -12.94
N TYR A 249 6.95 -17.29 -12.35
CA TYR A 249 7.78 -16.18 -11.84
C TYR A 249 8.27 -15.25 -12.95
N THR A 250 8.43 -15.74 -14.19
CA THR A 250 8.84 -14.89 -15.33
C THR A 250 7.75 -13.90 -15.69
N LYS A 251 6.49 -14.36 -15.74
CA LYS A 251 5.35 -13.46 -15.93
C LYS A 251 5.16 -12.53 -14.73
N ALA A 252 5.32 -13.05 -13.51
CA ALA A 252 5.23 -12.23 -12.31
C ALA A 252 6.23 -11.06 -12.35
N ALA A 253 7.52 -11.35 -12.61
CA ALA A 253 8.56 -10.33 -12.71
C ALA A 253 8.27 -9.28 -13.80
N LYS A 254 7.80 -9.70 -14.97
CA LYS A 254 7.41 -8.77 -16.06
C LYS A 254 6.25 -7.84 -15.68
N TRP A 255 5.26 -8.34 -14.95
CA TRP A 255 4.14 -7.51 -14.50
C TRP A 255 4.55 -6.59 -13.35
N TYR A 256 5.37 -7.07 -12.43
CA TYR A 256 5.98 -6.21 -11.40
C TYR A 256 6.83 -5.10 -12.02
N GLU A 257 7.63 -5.40 -13.06
CA GLU A 257 8.45 -4.40 -13.75
C GLU A 257 7.61 -3.27 -14.33
N LYS A 258 6.53 -3.60 -15.05
CA LYS A 258 5.62 -2.58 -15.61
C LYS A 258 5.01 -1.68 -14.54
N ALA A 259 4.56 -2.25 -13.41
CA ALA A 259 4.01 -1.46 -12.32
C ALA A 259 5.10 -0.66 -11.57
N ALA A 260 6.29 -1.25 -11.37
CA ALA A 260 7.42 -0.62 -10.71
C ALA A 260 7.97 0.59 -11.50
N GLU A 261 7.99 0.52 -12.83
CA GLU A 261 8.36 1.63 -13.72
C GLU A 261 7.39 2.80 -13.61
N GLN A 262 6.10 2.55 -13.35
CA GLN A 262 5.10 3.57 -13.05
C GLN A 262 5.22 4.15 -11.63
N GLY A 263 6.15 3.64 -10.82
CA GLY A 263 6.37 4.11 -9.46
C GLY A 263 5.56 3.37 -8.39
N TYR A 264 4.87 2.26 -8.73
CA TYR A 264 4.09 1.52 -7.75
C TYR A 264 5.00 0.85 -6.72
N THR A 265 4.92 1.30 -5.47
CA THR A 265 5.88 0.98 -4.41
C THR A 265 5.98 -0.51 -4.11
N ASP A 266 4.84 -1.21 -4.02
CA ASP A 266 4.84 -2.65 -3.71
C ASP A 266 5.37 -3.48 -4.87
N ALA A 267 5.15 -3.04 -6.12
CA ALA A 267 5.73 -3.69 -7.29
C ALA A 267 7.26 -3.52 -7.35
N GLN A 268 7.79 -2.37 -6.93
CA GLN A 268 9.23 -2.16 -6.80
C GLN A 268 9.83 -3.13 -5.78
N GLY A 269 9.16 -3.34 -4.62
CA GLY A 269 9.55 -4.34 -3.63
C GLY A 269 9.46 -5.77 -4.17
N GLY A 270 8.38 -6.11 -4.88
CA GLY A 270 8.18 -7.41 -5.49
C GLY A 270 9.21 -7.74 -6.58
N LEU A 271 9.54 -6.76 -7.43
CA LEU A 271 10.58 -6.92 -8.44
C LEU A 271 11.97 -7.05 -7.83
N ALA A 272 12.26 -6.28 -6.79
CA ALA A 272 13.49 -6.41 -6.03
C ALA A 272 13.67 -7.82 -5.45
N LEU A 273 12.60 -8.38 -4.86
CA LEU A 273 12.59 -9.74 -4.34
C LEU A 273 12.82 -10.79 -5.46
N CYS A 274 12.29 -10.55 -6.66
CA CYS A 274 12.54 -11.41 -7.82
C CYS A 274 14.04 -11.42 -8.18
N TYR A 275 14.69 -10.26 -8.25
CA TYR A 275 16.12 -10.18 -8.52
C TYR A 275 16.99 -10.74 -7.39
N GLU A 276 16.62 -10.53 -6.13
CA GLU A 276 17.33 -11.05 -4.95
C GLU A 276 17.40 -12.57 -4.96
N ASN A 277 16.29 -13.24 -5.34
CA ASN A 277 16.17 -14.69 -5.26
C ASN A 277 16.35 -15.40 -6.62
N GLY A 278 16.44 -14.65 -7.74
CA GLY A 278 16.48 -15.24 -9.08
C GLY A 278 15.14 -15.85 -9.52
N LEU A 279 14.02 -15.24 -9.11
CA LEU A 279 12.69 -15.73 -9.43
C LEU A 279 12.17 -15.09 -10.73
N GLY A 280 12.17 -15.88 -11.80
CA GLY A 280 11.73 -15.44 -13.13
C GLY A 280 12.66 -14.46 -13.85
N VAL A 281 13.74 -14.06 -13.18
CA VAL A 281 14.85 -13.23 -13.68
C VAL A 281 16.17 -13.81 -13.20
N GLU A 282 17.29 -13.49 -13.85
CA GLU A 282 18.61 -13.84 -13.35
C GLU A 282 18.87 -13.14 -12.00
N LYS A 283 19.42 -13.87 -11.05
CA LYS A 283 19.73 -13.34 -9.72
C LYS A 283 20.73 -12.20 -9.80
N ASP A 284 20.35 -11.04 -9.29
CA ASP A 284 21.16 -9.81 -9.37
C ASP A 284 20.89 -8.93 -8.14
N TYR A 285 21.77 -9.00 -7.16
CA TYR A 285 21.67 -8.20 -5.94
C TYR A 285 21.76 -6.67 -6.18
N ALA A 286 22.50 -6.23 -7.21
CA ALA A 286 22.61 -4.80 -7.49
C ALA A 286 21.30 -4.25 -8.05
N LYS A 287 20.63 -5.00 -8.92
CA LYS A 287 19.28 -4.65 -9.38
C LYS A 287 18.25 -4.74 -8.25
N ALA A 288 18.35 -5.74 -7.37
CA ALA A 288 17.49 -5.83 -6.19
C ALA A 288 17.61 -4.57 -5.33
N VAL A 289 18.84 -4.16 -4.98
CA VAL A 289 19.10 -2.93 -4.21
C VAL A 289 18.55 -1.69 -4.92
N PHE A 290 18.74 -1.56 -6.22
CA PHE A 290 18.19 -0.43 -6.99
C PHE A 290 16.68 -0.29 -6.83
N TRP A 291 15.93 -1.39 -6.90
CA TRP A 291 14.48 -1.38 -6.76
C TRP A 291 14.05 -1.22 -5.29
N TYR A 292 14.75 -1.85 -4.34
CA TYR A 292 14.52 -1.61 -2.92
C TYR A 292 14.76 -0.14 -2.54
N GLU A 293 15.78 0.52 -3.10
CA GLU A 293 15.99 1.95 -2.86
C GLU A 293 14.83 2.82 -3.34
N LYS A 294 14.23 2.50 -4.49
CA LYS A 294 13.06 3.22 -4.98
C LYS A 294 11.86 3.07 -4.03
N ALA A 295 11.55 1.84 -3.63
CA ALA A 295 10.48 1.56 -2.68
C ALA A 295 10.73 2.20 -1.30
N ALA A 296 11.96 2.11 -0.80
CA ALA A 296 12.36 2.67 0.49
C ALA A 296 12.27 4.20 0.54
N LYS A 297 12.63 4.88 -0.56
CA LYS A 297 12.47 6.34 -0.70
C LYS A 297 11.01 6.78 -0.68
N GLN A 298 10.10 5.91 -1.09
CA GLN A 298 8.65 6.12 -0.98
C GLN A 298 8.06 5.74 0.38
N GLY A 299 8.90 5.31 1.33
CA GLY A 299 8.49 5.03 2.70
C GLY A 299 8.18 3.56 3.00
N ASN A 300 8.38 2.62 2.05
CA ASN A 300 8.13 1.21 2.34
C ASN A 300 9.09 0.67 3.41
N ALA A 301 8.55 0.36 4.61
CA ALA A 301 9.34 -0.03 5.77
C ALA A 301 10.07 -1.36 5.57
N TYR A 302 9.48 -2.32 4.84
CA TYR A 302 10.13 -3.58 4.50
C TYR A 302 11.35 -3.35 3.61
N ALA A 303 11.20 -2.55 2.54
CA ALA A 303 12.32 -2.21 1.65
C ALA A 303 13.43 -1.45 2.39
N GLN A 304 13.10 -0.55 3.31
CA GLN A 304 14.07 0.13 4.17
C GLN A 304 14.83 -0.87 5.04
N TYR A 305 14.14 -1.84 5.64
CA TYR A 305 14.78 -2.89 6.44
C TYR A 305 15.73 -3.76 5.59
N ILE A 306 15.29 -4.21 4.41
CA ILE A 306 16.12 -5.02 3.51
C ILE A 306 17.36 -4.23 3.03
N LEU A 307 17.21 -2.96 2.70
CA LEU A 307 18.35 -2.09 2.39
C LEU A 307 19.34 -2.00 3.56
N GLY A 308 18.84 -1.91 4.78
CA GLY A 308 19.67 -1.99 5.98
C GLY A 308 20.49 -3.27 6.01
N LEU A 309 19.89 -4.42 5.69
CA LEU A 309 20.60 -5.70 5.58
C LEU A 309 21.61 -5.70 4.41
N CYS A 310 21.23 -5.19 3.23
CA CYS A 310 22.12 -5.11 2.08
C CYS A 310 23.40 -4.31 2.41
N TYR A 311 23.26 -3.16 3.06
CA TYR A 311 24.40 -2.37 3.50
C TYR A 311 25.18 -3.00 4.65
N ALA A 312 24.51 -3.68 5.59
CA ALA A 312 25.17 -4.36 6.71
C ALA A 312 26.06 -5.52 6.25
N TYR A 313 25.63 -6.26 5.22
CA TYR A 313 26.34 -7.46 4.73
C TYR A 313 27.08 -7.26 3.40
N GLY A 314 26.96 -6.08 2.77
CA GLY A 314 27.59 -5.82 1.48
C GLY A 314 26.96 -6.59 0.31
N GLN A 315 25.67 -6.85 0.37
CA GLN A 315 24.94 -7.57 -0.69
C GLN A 315 24.45 -6.60 -1.76
N GLY A 316 25.00 -6.71 -2.97
CA GLY A 316 24.66 -5.82 -4.09
C GLY A 316 25.19 -4.39 -3.97
N VAL A 317 25.77 -4.03 -2.82
CA VAL A 317 26.40 -2.75 -2.51
C VAL A 317 27.65 -2.96 -1.66
N LYS A 318 28.54 -1.97 -1.61
CA LYS A 318 29.63 -2.00 -0.66
C LYS A 318 29.10 -1.94 0.78
N GLN A 319 29.65 -2.78 1.66
CA GLN A 319 29.30 -2.77 3.08
C GLN A 319 29.47 -1.38 3.70
N ASP A 320 28.45 -0.94 4.42
CA ASP A 320 28.40 0.38 5.07
C ASP A 320 27.43 0.34 6.26
N TYR A 321 27.96 0.13 7.44
CA TYR A 321 27.15 0.05 8.67
C TYR A 321 26.43 1.37 9.01
N ALA A 322 27.00 2.53 8.62
CA ALA A 322 26.35 3.80 8.88
C ALA A 322 25.09 3.96 8.04
N LYS A 323 25.14 3.57 6.76
CA LYS A 323 23.93 3.52 5.93
C LYS A 323 22.95 2.45 6.39
N ALA A 324 23.44 1.28 6.84
CA ALA A 324 22.59 0.24 7.39
C ALA A 324 21.78 0.79 8.58
N ALA A 325 22.45 1.42 9.55
CA ALA A 325 21.79 2.02 10.71
C ALA A 325 20.79 3.11 10.32
N GLN A 326 21.10 3.96 9.33
CA GLN A 326 20.15 4.97 8.82
C GLN A 326 18.88 4.35 8.24
N TRP A 327 19.01 3.29 7.46
CA TRP A 327 17.85 2.60 6.87
C TRP A 327 17.05 1.83 7.93
N TYR A 328 17.73 1.17 8.88
CA TYR A 328 17.05 0.54 10.02
C TYR A 328 16.29 1.56 10.84
N THR A 329 16.86 2.76 11.08
CA THR A 329 16.17 3.83 11.80
C THR A 329 14.86 4.21 11.15
N LYS A 330 14.85 4.43 9.83
CA LYS A 330 13.62 4.78 9.09
C LYS A 330 12.55 3.71 9.21
N ALA A 331 12.92 2.44 9.08
CA ALA A 331 11.97 1.33 9.22
C ALA A 331 11.51 1.15 10.68
N ALA A 332 12.41 1.33 11.64
CA ALA A 332 12.14 1.20 13.06
C ALA A 332 11.17 2.28 13.58
N GLU A 333 11.31 3.52 13.09
CA GLU A 333 10.41 4.63 13.40
C GLU A 333 8.99 4.38 12.89
N GLN A 334 8.82 3.58 11.82
CA GLN A 334 7.53 3.12 11.34
C GLN A 334 6.97 1.91 12.11
N GLY A 335 7.68 1.43 13.13
CA GLY A 335 7.24 0.29 13.93
C GLY A 335 7.65 -1.08 13.39
N TYR A 336 8.54 -1.17 12.38
CA TYR A 336 8.97 -2.45 11.84
C TYR A 336 9.88 -3.19 12.84
N ALA A 337 9.36 -4.22 13.51
CA ALA A 337 10.01 -4.87 14.66
C ALA A 337 11.40 -5.45 14.35
N TYR A 338 11.61 -6.05 13.17
CA TYR A 338 12.92 -6.55 12.77
C TYR A 338 13.96 -5.44 12.63
N ALA A 339 13.55 -4.28 12.10
CA ALA A 339 14.44 -3.12 12.00
C ALA A 339 14.74 -2.52 13.37
N GLN A 340 13.75 -2.46 14.27
CA GLN A 340 13.95 -2.04 15.66
C GLN A 340 14.97 -2.93 16.36
N ASN A 341 14.84 -4.25 16.25
CA ASN A 341 15.83 -5.17 16.80
C ASN A 341 17.23 -4.95 16.21
N ASN A 342 17.35 -4.84 14.89
CA ASN A 342 18.65 -4.67 14.24
C ASN A 342 19.28 -3.30 14.57
N LEU A 343 18.46 -2.26 14.72
CA LEU A 343 18.94 -0.97 15.20
C LEU A 343 19.43 -1.05 16.65
N GLY A 344 18.74 -1.80 17.51
CA GLY A 344 19.20 -2.13 18.85
C GLY A 344 20.56 -2.83 18.83
N VAL A 345 20.76 -3.81 17.93
CA VAL A 345 22.05 -4.47 17.73
C VAL A 345 23.12 -3.47 17.25
N CYS A 346 22.78 -2.54 16.35
CA CYS A 346 23.70 -1.50 15.90
C CYS A 346 24.18 -0.65 17.10
N TYR A 347 23.27 -0.19 17.96
CA TYR A 347 23.64 0.58 19.14
C TYR A 347 24.40 -0.26 20.19
N ALA A 348 24.05 -1.52 20.39
CA ALA A 348 24.76 -2.38 21.34
C ALA A 348 26.22 -2.63 20.95
N ASN A 349 26.50 -2.72 19.63
CA ASN A 349 27.84 -3.04 19.13
C ASN A 349 28.60 -1.85 18.55
N GLY A 350 28.00 -0.66 18.46
CA GLY A 350 28.62 0.50 17.79
C GLY A 350 28.73 0.35 16.28
N HIS A 351 27.85 -0.44 15.65
CA HIS A 351 27.86 -0.68 14.21
C HIS A 351 27.19 0.46 13.45
N GLY A 352 27.98 1.37 12.89
CA GLY A 352 27.50 2.52 12.10
C GLY A 352 26.88 3.65 12.93
N VAL A 353 26.83 3.49 14.23
CA VAL A 353 26.43 4.47 15.25
C VAL A 353 27.38 4.38 16.43
N GLU A 354 27.45 5.41 17.28
CA GLU A 354 28.16 5.34 18.54
C GLU A 354 27.50 4.30 19.47
N GLN A 355 28.31 3.49 20.14
CA GLN A 355 27.80 2.47 21.06
C GLN A 355 26.99 3.11 22.18
N ASP A 356 25.76 2.64 22.37
CA ASP A 356 24.84 3.17 23.40
C ASP A 356 23.85 2.07 23.81
N TYR A 357 24.16 1.42 24.92
CA TYR A 357 23.29 0.34 25.43
C TYR A 357 21.90 0.82 25.86
N ALA A 358 21.76 2.08 26.32
CA ALA A 358 20.45 2.59 26.71
C ALA A 358 19.54 2.74 25.47
N LYS A 359 20.08 3.21 24.34
CA LYS A 359 19.36 3.22 23.06
C LYS A 359 19.11 1.81 22.53
N ALA A 360 20.05 0.88 22.72
CA ALA A 360 19.83 -0.51 22.34
C ALA A 360 18.62 -1.10 23.07
N VAL A 361 18.55 -0.93 24.40
CA VAL A 361 17.41 -1.37 25.22
C VAL A 361 16.11 -0.74 24.75
N PHE A 362 16.08 0.56 24.52
CA PHE A 362 14.89 1.25 24.02
C PHE A 362 14.34 0.61 22.73
N TRP A 363 15.21 0.29 21.79
CA TRP A 363 14.79 -0.32 20.54
C TRP A 363 14.42 -1.80 20.69
N TYR A 364 15.13 -2.54 21.57
CA TYR A 364 14.77 -3.92 21.89
C TYR A 364 13.39 -4.01 22.58
N GLU A 365 13.06 -3.08 23.50
CA GLU A 365 11.75 -3.01 24.15
C GLU A 365 10.64 -2.85 23.11
N LYS A 366 10.80 -1.89 22.18
CA LYS A 366 9.82 -1.66 21.09
C LYS A 366 9.61 -2.88 20.20
N ALA A 367 10.66 -3.66 19.93
CA ALA A 367 10.58 -4.87 19.14
C ALA A 367 10.08 -6.09 19.93
N ALA A 368 10.33 -6.14 21.23
CA ALA A 368 9.96 -7.23 22.11
C ALA A 368 8.47 -7.21 22.52
N GLU A 369 7.91 -5.99 22.67
CA GLU A 369 6.49 -5.81 23.04
C GLU A 369 5.52 -6.49 22.05
N PRO A 370 5.65 -6.31 20.71
CA PRO A 370 4.81 -7.01 19.74
C PRO A 370 5.13 -8.52 19.62
N GLY A 371 6.17 -9.00 20.30
CA GLY A 371 6.45 -10.43 20.41
C GLY A 371 7.69 -10.94 19.67
N LEU A 372 8.56 -10.10 19.11
CA LEU A 372 9.75 -10.58 18.38
C LEU A 372 10.71 -11.33 19.32
N ALA A 373 10.83 -12.65 19.17
CA ALA A 373 11.59 -13.52 20.06
C ALA A 373 13.09 -13.14 20.17
N GLY A 374 13.71 -12.75 19.05
CA GLY A 374 15.11 -12.27 19.06
C GLY A 374 15.29 -11.01 19.90
N ALA A 375 14.36 -10.06 19.83
CA ALA A 375 14.39 -8.84 20.62
C ALA A 375 14.13 -9.14 22.12
N GLN A 376 13.21 -10.05 22.42
CA GLN A 376 12.97 -10.51 23.79
C GLN A 376 14.23 -11.13 24.40
N ASN A 377 14.93 -11.96 23.63
CA ASN A 377 16.21 -12.53 24.05
C ASN A 377 17.27 -11.45 24.29
N ASN A 378 17.41 -10.50 23.36
CA ASN A 378 18.39 -9.41 23.48
C ASN A 378 18.09 -8.50 24.68
N LEU A 379 16.81 -8.20 24.92
CA LEU A 379 16.39 -7.45 26.10
C LEU A 379 16.66 -8.22 27.40
N GLY A 380 16.38 -9.54 27.41
CA GLY A 380 16.75 -10.43 28.51
C GLY A 380 18.25 -10.39 28.79
N TYR A 381 19.08 -10.39 27.77
CA TYR A 381 20.53 -10.28 27.87
C TYR A 381 20.96 -8.92 28.50
N CYS A 382 20.33 -7.82 28.08
CA CYS A 382 20.60 -6.51 28.68
C CYS A 382 20.30 -6.48 30.18
N TYR A 383 19.15 -7.00 30.61
CA TYR A 383 18.81 -7.11 32.03
C TYR A 383 19.73 -8.07 32.81
N TYR A 384 20.13 -9.17 32.18
CA TYR A 384 21.00 -10.16 32.79
C TYR A 384 22.40 -9.59 33.10
N HIS A 385 22.93 -8.74 32.19
CA HIS A 385 24.27 -8.18 32.31
C HIS A 385 24.30 -6.74 32.84
N GLY A 386 23.15 -6.09 33.03
CA GLY A 386 23.10 -4.68 33.43
C GLY A 386 23.58 -3.72 32.32
N GLN A 387 23.35 -4.06 31.06
CA GLN A 387 23.78 -3.24 29.92
C GLN A 387 22.66 -2.30 29.49
N GLY A 388 22.87 -1.00 29.70
CA GLY A 388 21.88 0.06 29.39
C GLY A 388 20.68 0.13 30.34
N VAL A 389 20.59 -0.81 31.26
CA VAL A 389 19.61 -0.90 32.36
C VAL A 389 20.27 -1.41 33.62
N GLU A 390 19.66 -1.21 34.78
CA GLU A 390 20.09 -1.86 36.01
C GLU A 390 19.95 -3.39 35.88
N GLN A 391 20.94 -4.11 36.39
CA GLN A 391 20.93 -5.59 36.38
C GLN A 391 19.70 -6.13 37.13
N ASP A 392 18.92 -6.95 36.46
CA ASP A 392 17.71 -7.58 37.03
C ASP A 392 17.53 -8.98 36.45
N TYR A 393 17.99 -10.00 37.17
CA TYR A 393 17.86 -11.40 36.73
C TYR A 393 16.40 -11.86 36.64
N THR A 394 15.49 -11.26 37.42
CA THR A 394 14.07 -11.63 37.38
C THR A 394 13.45 -11.19 36.06
N LYS A 395 13.70 -9.93 35.69
CA LYS A 395 13.27 -9.45 34.36
C LYS A 395 13.95 -10.21 33.21
N ALA A 396 15.25 -10.50 33.37
CA ALA A 396 15.97 -11.29 32.37
C ALA A 396 15.32 -12.65 32.15
N ALA A 397 15.03 -13.40 33.21
CA ALA A 397 14.37 -14.68 33.15
C ALA A 397 12.96 -14.60 32.53
N GLN A 398 12.19 -13.52 32.83
CA GLN A 398 10.87 -13.30 32.23
C GLN A 398 10.97 -13.09 30.71
N TRP A 399 11.92 -12.29 30.25
CA TRP A 399 12.11 -12.05 28.82
C TRP A 399 12.64 -13.28 28.08
N TYR A 400 13.59 -14.01 28.69
CA TYR A 400 14.06 -15.28 28.16
C TYR A 400 12.93 -16.33 28.09
N THR A 401 12.02 -16.35 29.07
CA THR A 401 10.86 -17.25 29.05
C THR A 401 9.98 -16.97 27.84
N LYS A 402 9.66 -15.69 27.59
CA LYS A 402 8.85 -15.31 26.41
C LYS A 402 9.50 -15.77 25.09
N ALA A 403 10.81 -15.56 24.94
CA ALA A 403 11.54 -16.00 23.76
C ALA A 403 11.59 -17.53 23.65
N ALA A 404 11.84 -18.23 24.77
CA ALA A 404 11.94 -19.68 24.84
C ALA A 404 10.61 -20.41 24.52
N GLU A 405 9.50 -19.87 24.98
CA GLU A 405 8.15 -20.39 24.71
C GLU A 405 7.78 -20.28 23.23
N GLN A 406 8.32 -19.31 22.52
CA GLN A 406 8.20 -19.20 21.07
C GLN A 406 9.13 -20.15 20.28
N GLY A 407 9.93 -20.95 20.98
CA GLY A 407 10.86 -21.88 20.36
C GLY A 407 12.23 -21.28 20.02
N TYR A 408 12.53 -20.03 20.41
CA TYR A 408 13.81 -19.38 20.08
C TYR A 408 14.96 -20.03 20.86
N ALA A 409 15.90 -20.67 20.15
CA ALA A 409 16.92 -21.53 20.74
C ALA A 409 17.86 -20.81 21.72
N ASP A 410 18.28 -19.57 21.38
CA ASP A 410 19.10 -18.76 22.30
C ASP A 410 18.33 -18.46 23.60
N GLY A 411 17.05 -18.08 23.50
CA GLY A 411 16.19 -17.82 24.65
C GLY A 411 16.00 -19.07 25.51
N GLN A 412 15.84 -20.23 24.89
CA GLN A 412 15.75 -21.52 25.60
C GLN A 412 17.05 -21.84 26.34
N CYS A 413 18.21 -21.64 25.69
CA CYS A 413 19.50 -21.86 26.31
C CYS A 413 19.72 -20.89 27.50
N ASN A 414 19.44 -19.61 27.30
CA ASN A 414 19.62 -18.58 28.34
C ASN A 414 18.67 -18.79 29.55
N LEU A 415 17.42 -19.21 29.26
CA LEU A 415 16.51 -19.61 30.34
C LEU A 415 17.01 -20.85 31.08
N GLY A 416 17.57 -21.83 30.38
CA GLY A 416 18.25 -23.00 30.98
C GLY A 416 19.39 -22.57 31.91
N ILE A 417 20.21 -21.59 31.53
CA ILE A 417 21.26 -20.99 32.37
C ILE A 417 20.66 -20.33 33.59
N CYS A 418 19.58 -19.58 33.47
CA CYS A 418 18.88 -18.98 34.61
C CYS A 418 18.44 -20.05 35.64
N TYR A 419 17.84 -21.15 35.19
CA TYR A 419 17.44 -22.25 36.06
C TYR A 419 18.64 -22.99 36.67
N ALA A 420 19.70 -23.20 35.91
CA ALA A 420 20.90 -23.88 36.42
C ALA A 420 21.58 -23.11 37.54
N ASN A 421 21.60 -21.75 37.43
CA ASN A 421 22.28 -20.89 38.37
C ASN A 421 21.36 -20.32 39.45
N GLY A 422 20.06 -20.47 39.36
CA GLY A 422 19.11 -19.85 40.26
C GLY A 422 19.03 -18.32 40.09
N GLN A 423 19.28 -17.80 38.87
CA GLN A 423 19.30 -16.36 38.59
C GLN A 423 17.93 -15.91 38.04
N GLY A 424 17.24 -15.08 38.83
CA GLY A 424 15.89 -14.60 38.55
C GLY A 424 14.77 -15.65 38.66
N VAL A 425 15.14 -16.89 38.89
CA VAL A 425 14.25 -18.03 39.14
C VAL A 425 14.86 -18.90 40.20
N LYS A 426 14.04 -19.74 40.90
CA LYS A 426 14.55 -20.74 41.80
C LYS A 426 15.41 -21.78 41.05
N GLN A 427 16.58 -22.06 41.55
CA GLN A 427 17.45 -23.06 40.92
C GLN A 427 16.73 -24.41 40.73
N ASP A 428 16.81 -24.94 39.52
CA ASP A 428 16.15 -26.16 39.12
C ASP A 428 16.89 -26.80 37.92
N TYR A 429 17.80 -27.70 38.21
CA TYR A 429 18.58 -28.43 37.18
C TYR A 429 17.72 -29.27 36.24
N THR A 430 16.56 -29.76 36.69
CA THR A 430 15.65 -30.55 35.84
C THR A 430 15.04 -29.64 34.76
N LYS A 431 14.57 -28.46 35.14
CA LYS A 431 14.09 -27.47 34.18
C LYS A 431 15.20 -26.96 33.27
N ALA A 432 16.41 -26.74 33.81
CA ALA A 432 17.56 -26.36 33.00
C ALA A 432 17.84 -27.38 31.90
N ALA A 433 17.94 -28.69 32.27
CA ALA A 433 18.17 -29.75 31.30
C ALA A 433 17.03 -29.88 30.26
N GLN A 434 15.79 -29.65 30.65
CA GLN A 434 14.65 -29.66 29.71
C GLN A 434 14.76 -28.51 28.67
N TRP A 435 15.14 -27.30 29.10
CA TRP A 435 15.32 -26.18 28.19
C TRP A 435 16.55 -26.32 27.29
N TYR A 436 17.67 -26.84 27.85
CA TYR A 436 18.85 -27.17 27.05
C TYR A 436 18.52 -28.26 26.01
N THR A 437 17.70 -29.28 26.34
CA THR A 437 17.28 -30.29 25.39
C THR A 437 16.56 -29.69 24.20
N LYS A 438 15.58 -28.83 24.45
CA LYS A 438 14.83 -28.18 23.38
C LYS A 438 15.74 -27.34 22.45
N ALA A 439 16.68 -26.60 22.99
CA ALA A 439 17.62 -25.80 22.19
C ALA A 439 18.66 -26.69 21.47
N ALA A 440 19.13 -27.75 22.13
CA ALA A 440 20.10 -28.69 21.58
C ALA A 440 19.55 -29.52 20.42
N GLU A 441 18.28 -29.89 20.47
CA GLU A 441 17.57 -30.57 19.39
C GLU A 441 17.43 -29.71 18.16
N GLN A 442 17.35 -28.39 18.32
CA GLN A 442 17.39 -27.40 17.21
C GLN A 442 18.81 -27.18 16.65
N GLY A 443 19.82 -27.83 17.22
CA GLY A 443 21.22 -27.68 16.79
C GLY A 443 21.99 -26.56 17.48
N TYR A 444 21.44 -25.90 18.50
CA TYR A 444 22.13 -24.77 19.17
C TYR A 444 23.36 -25.28 19.97
N THR A 445 24.55 -24.84 19.52
CA THR A 445 25.85 -25.38 19.98
C THR A 445 26.04 -25.25 21.48
N ASN A 446 25.74 -24.08 22.08
CA ASN A 446 25.92 -23.88 23.53
C ASN A 446 24.95 -24.74 24.35
N ALA A 447 23.75 -24.98 23.86
CA ALA A 447 22.80 -25.87 24.55
C ALA A 447 23.22 -27.34 24.45
N GLN A 448 23.79 -27.77 23.32
CA GLN A 448 24.36 -29.14 23.17
C GLN A 448 25.50 -29.34 24.16
N TYR A 449 26.39 -28.36 24.32
CA TYR A 449 27.44 -28.40 25.31
C TYR A 449 26.88 -28.49 26.75
N ASN A 450 25.99 -27.59 27.13
CA ASN A 450 25.40 -27.57 28.47
C ASN A 450 24.62 -28.85 28.78
N LEU A 451 23.88 -29.41 27.80
CA LEU A 451 23.18 -30.67 27.94
C LEU A 451 24.15 -31.86 28.11
N GLY A 452 25.26 -31.83 27.38
CA GLY A 452 26.36 -32.77 27.54
C GLY A 452 26.93 -32.79 28.97
N LEU A 453 27.12 -31.58 29.53
CA LEU A 453 27.55 -31.43 30.91
C LEU A 453 26.51 -31.94 31.92
N CYS A 454 25.22 -31.68 31.67
CA CYS A 454 24.13 -32.24 32.49
C CYS A 454 24.18 -33.78 32.55
N TYR A 455 24.34 -34.42 31.40
CA TYR A 455 24.47 -35.89 31.36
C TYR A 455 25.76 -36.40 31.97
N ALA A 456 26.88 -35.71 31.83
CA ALA A 456 28.16 -36.09 32.43
C ALA A 456 28.13 -35.99 33.96
N SER A 457 27.48 -34.97 34.52
CA SER A 457 27.41 -34.74 35.96
C SER A 457 26.20 -35.38 36.65
N GLY A 458 25.15 -35.72 35.89
CA GLY A 458 23.89 -36.17 36.46
C GLY A 458 23.02 -35.03 37.02
N GLN A 459 23.32 -33.76 36.64
CA GLN A 459 22.55 -32.61 37.11
C GLN A 459 21.27 -32.46 36.26
N GLY A 460 20.10 -32.57 36.92
CA GLY A 460 18.78 -32.44 36.28
C GLY A 460 18.36 -33.61 35.40
N VAL A 461 19.25 -34.53 35.10
CA VAL A 461 19.04 -35.78 34.39
C VAL A 461 19.80 -36.89 35.03
N LYS A 462 19.41 -38.17 34.79
CA LYS A 462 20.22 -39.32 35.21
C LYS A 462 21.57 -39.27 34.49
N GLN A 463 22.65 -39.43 35.22
CA GLN A 463 24.00 -39.48 34.66
C GLN A 463 24.09 -40.54 33.55
N ASP A 464 24.62 -40.16 32.40
CA ASP A 464 24.74 -41.00 31.21
C ASP A 464 25.90 -40.50 30.34
N TYR A 465 27.05 -41.13 30.50
CA TYR A 465 28.26 -40.77 29.76
C TYR A 465 28.12 -40.98 28.23
N ALA A 466 27.31 -41.92 27.79
CA ALA A 466 27.11 -42.12 26.37
C ALA A 466 26.34 -40.95 25.76
N LYS A 467 25.30 -40.49 26.43
CA LYS A 467 24.56 -39.29 26.03
C LYS A 467 25.41 -38.01 26.19
N ALA A 468 26.25 -37.95 27.24
CA ALA A 468 27.17 -36.82 27.40
C ALA A 468 28.11 -36.71 26.19
N VAL A 469 28.77 -37.82 25.82
CA VAL A 469 29.65 -37.87 24.64
C VAL A 469 28.90 -37.52 23.38
N PHE A 470 27.70 -38.05 23.16
CA PHE A 470 26.88 -37.76 21.98
C PHE A 470 26.62 -36.26 21.80
N TRP A 471 26.18 -35.57 22.85
CA TRP A 471 25.88 -34.14 22.77
C TRP A 471 27.15 -33.27 22.68
N LEU A 472 28.20 -33.64 23.37
CA LEU A 472 29.51 -32.96 23.30
C LEU A 472 30.15 -33.14 21.92
N GLU A 473 30.03 -34.29 21.27
CA GLU A 473 30.51 -34.50 19.89
C GLU A 473 29.77 -33.62 18.90
N LYS A 474 28.48 -33.46 19.07
CA LYS A 474 27.71 -32.49 18.24
C LYS A 474 28.20 -31.05 18.43
N ALA A 475 28.38 -30.60 19.66
CA ALA A 475 28.88 -29.27 19.95
C ALA A 475 30.32 -29.06 19.41
N ALA A 476 31.20 -30.06 19.64
CA ALA A 476 32.58 -30.01 19.17
C ALA A 476 32.67 -30.00 17.62
N GLY A 477 31.80 -30.78 16.96
CA GLY A 477 31.67 -30.78 15.50
C GLY A 477 31.26 -29.43 14.91
N GLN A 478 30.64 -28.57 15.72
CA GLN A 478 30.30 -27.19 15.38
C GLN A 478 31.36 -26.16 15.85
N GLY A 479 32.52 -26.66 16.30
CA GLY A 479 33.67 -25.81 16.69
C GLY A 479 33.67 -25.30 18.13
N ASN A 480 32.84 -25.90 19.04
CA ASN A 480 32.88 -25.53 20.44
C ASN A 480 34.14 -26.11 21.11
N ALA A 481 35.10 -25.30 21.50
CA ALA A 481 36.39 -25.68 22.08
C ALA A 481 36.22 -26.37 23.45
N ASP A 482 35.34 -25.83 24.32
CA ASP A 482 35.10 -26.38 25.64
C ASP A 482 34.51 -27.81 25.55
N ALA A 483 33.69 -28.08 24.52
CA ALA A 483 33.15 -29.41 24.24
C ALA A 483 34.25 -30.39 23.79
N GLN A 484 35.25 -29.90 23.02
CA GLN A 484 36.41 -30.73 22.61
C GLN A 484 37.25 -31.11 23.83
N ASP A 485 37.52 -30.16 24.72
CA ASP A 485 38.28 -30.39 25.95
C ASP A 485 37.56 -31.38 26.89
N MET A 486 36.25 -31.18 27.08
CA MET A 486 35.45 -32.07 27.91
C MET A 486 35.40 -33.49 27.32
N LEU A 487 35.31 -33.65 25.99
CA LEU A 487 35.40 -34.97 25.34
C LEU A 487 36.73 -35.68 25.61
N HIS A 488 37.84 -34.93 25.58
CA HIS A 488 39.16 -35.46 25.88
C HIS A 488 39.21 -35.99 27.32
N ILE A 489 38.67 -35.22 28.29
CA ILE A 489 38.58 -35.61 29.71
C ILE A 489 37.74 -36.91 29.84
N LEU A 490 36.53 -36.94 29.27
CA LEU A 490 35.65 -38.12 29.38
C LEU A 490 36.20 -39.37 28.71
N LYS A 491 36.99 -39.22 27.62
CA LYS A 491 37.67 -40.37 26.96
C LYS A 491 38.87 -40.85 27.73
N SER A 492 39.56 -40.02 28.52
CA SER A 492 40.67 -40.40 29.39
C SER A 492 40.24 -41.09 30.68
N MET A 493 38.95 -40.93 31.07
CA MET A 493 38.38 -41.58 32.26
C MET A 493 37.87 -43.02 32.03
N LYS A 494 37.88 -43.48 30.77
CA LYS A 494 37.56 -44.87 30.37
C LYS A 494 38.82 -45.73 30.30
#